data_a8219d0e94320545e0a910de5ba89390
#
_entry.id   a8219d0e94320545e0a910de5ba89390
#
_cell.length_a   1.000
_cell.length_b   1.000
_cell.length_c   1.000
_cell.angle_alpha   90.00
_cell.angle_beta   90.00
_cell.angle_gamma   90.00
#
_symmetry.space_group_name_H-M   'P 1'
#
loop_
_entity.id
_entity.type
_entity.pdbx_description
1 polymer ?
#
loop_
_entity_poly.entity_id
_entity_poly.type
_entity_poly.pdbx_seq_one_letter_code
_entity_poly.pdbx_strand_id
1 'polypeptide(L)'
;MILVLNCGSQSIKWKLFEEKKLKPKKRGERPVLKKKNYPNILEEELTKLDSYQDKISVIGHRFVHGGENFRKPTKITPAILKELRKLNKLAPLHNPFNLLGIKKSKKIFSKIPQIAVFDTEFYSRLPEESYIYPLPQKINKKFGFRRFGFHGISHEYVAREGAEILKKPFKKLKIITCHLGGGASITAIKNGRAIDTSMGFTPLAGLMMMTRCGDIDPGIVLELCKNFSVKKVEQLLNFESGIKGICGDDNMLKVLKKIKKRDKKARLALKIWVYQIQKYIGAYFAILGGCNLLIFTGAIGAGSRKIRNMICKNLDILKRTNVLAIKTDEELAIAKKIKNLST
;
A
#
# COMPACT_ATOMS: atom_id res chain seq x y z
N MET A 1 16.63 -3.99 -20.32
CA MET A 1 15.39 -4.46 -19.60
C MET A 1 15.32 -3.81 -18.22
N ILE A 2 14.10 -3.67 -17.67
CA ILE A 2 13.88 -3.17 -16.31
C ILE A 2 13.51 -4.33 -15.40
N LEU A 3 14.30 -4.58 -14.36
CA LEU A 3 13.94 -5.51 -13.28
C LEU A 3 13.27 -4.73 -12.16
N VAL A 4 12.13 -5.20 -11.65
CA VAL A 4 11.47 -4.63 -10.47
C VAL A 4 11.41 -5.66 -9.36
N LEU A 5 11.86 -5.27 -8.18
CA LEU A 5 11.84 -6.07 -6.94
C LEU A 5 10.88 -5.46 -5.92
N ASN A 6 9.96 -6.27 -5.43
CA ASN A 6 9.01 -5.94 -4.39
C ASN A 6 9.21 -6.91 -3.22
N CYS A 7 10.12 -6.57 -2.33
CA CYS A 7 10.54 -7.35 -1.17
C CYS A 7 9.69 -7.01 0.05
N GLY A 8 8.50 -7.61 0.15
CA GLY A 8 7.59 -7.43 1.30
C GLY A 8 7.91 -8.37 2.47
N SER A 9 7.32 -8.12 3.64
CA SER A 9 7.53 -8.95 4.84
C SER A 9 6.95 -10.37 4.75
N GLN A 10 6.04 -10.62 3.82
CA GLN A 10 5.34 -11.90 3.66
C GLN A 10 5.61 -12.57 2.31
N SER A 11 6.15 -11.83 1.33
CA SER A 11 6.46 -12.38 0.01
C SER A 11 7.53 -11.57 -0.68
N ILE A 12 8.25 -12.22 -1.58
CA ILE A 12 9.18 -11.63 -2.53
C ILE A 12 8.54 -11.74 -3.89
N LYS A 13 8.37 -10.61 -4.58
CA LYS A 13 7.83 -10.54 -5.93
C LYS A 13 8.84 -9.83 -6.82
N TRP A 14 8.92 -10.28 -8.07
CA TRP A 14 9.72 -9.58 -9.05
C TRP A 14 9.14 -9.75 -10.46
N LYS A 15 9.38 -8.74 -11.30
CA LYS A 15 9.05 -8.77 -12.72
C LYS A 15 10.19 -8.18 -13.52
N LEU A 16 10.49 -8.83 -14.63
CA LEU A 16 11.43 -8.36 -15.65
C LEU A 16 10.65 -7.87 -16.85
N PHE A 17 10.87 -6.63 -17.25
CA PHE A 17 10.16 -5.96 -18.35
C PHE A 17 11.08 -5.65 -19.53
N GLU A 18 10.55 -5.77 -20.73
CA GLU A 18 11.14 -5.14 -21.91
C GLU A 18 11.03 -3.62 -21.77
N GLU A 19 12.13 -2.90 -21.91
CA GLU A 19 12.19 -1.46 -21.61
C GLU A 19 11.29 -0.61 -22.51
N LYS A 20 11.27 -0.90 -23.83
CA LYS A 20 10.49 -0.10 -24.81
C LYS A 20 8.99 -0.17 -24.55
N LYS A 21 8.42 -1.37 -24.44
CA LYS A 21 6.96 -1.62 -24.33
C LYS A 21 6.48 -1.92 -22.92
N LEU A 22 7.39 -2.06 -21.95
CA LEU A 22 7.10 -2.53 -20.58
C LEU A 22 6.28 -3.84 -20.57
N LYS A 23 6.50 -4.70 -21.57
CA LYS A 23 5.90 -6.03 -21.61
C LYS A 23 6.64 -6.94 -20.62
N PRO A 24 5.94 -7.64 -19.70
CA PRO A 24 6.58 -8.56 -18.79
C PRO A 24 7.18 -9.75 -19.54
N LYS A 25 8.48 -9.96 -19.39
CA LYS A 25 9.23 -11.09 -20.00
C LYS A 25 9.29 -12.28 -19.07
N LYS A 26 9.50 -12.02 -17.76
CA LYS A 26 9.58 -13.04 -16.72
C LYS A 26 9.08 -12.47 -15.40
N ARG A 27 8.56 -13.34 -14.55
CA ARG A 27 8.09 -12.94 -13.20
C ARG A 27 8.30 -14.06 -12.21
N GLY A 28 8.43 -13.70 -10.93
CA GLY A 28 8.42 -14.62 -9.80
C GLY A 28 7.66 -14.04 -8.63
N GLU A 29 7.06 -14.93 -7.87
CA GLU A 29 6.43 -14.63 -6.59
C GLU A 29 6.70 -15.79 -5.64
N ARG A 30 7.25 -15.50 -4.47
CA ARG A 30 7.55 -16.51 -3.46
C ARG A 30 7.04 -16.04 -2.10
N PRO A 31 6.12 -16.78 -1.44
CA PRO A 31 5.73 -16.49 -0.07
C PRO A 31 6.88 -16.78 0.90
N VAL A 32 6.98 -15.97 1.95
CA VAL A 32 7.96 -16.14 3.02
C VAL A 32 7.23 -16.47 4.32
N LEU A 33 7.17 -17.74 4.66
CA LEU A 33 6.48 -18.24 5.84
C LEU A 33 7.30 -18.01 7.13
N LYS A 34 8.61 -18.13 7.04
CA LYS A 34 9.54 -17.96 8.17
C LYS A 34 10.57 -16.87 7.84
N LYS A 35 10.57 -15.78 8.59
CA LYS A 35 11.47 -14.62 8.34
C LYS A 35 12.95 -14.99 8.33
N LYS A 36 13.39 -16.00 9.09
CA LYS A 36 14.79 -16.47 9.10
C LYS A 36 15.25 -16.98 7.74
N ASN A 37 14.35 -17.49 6.92
CA ASN A 37 14.67 -18.03 5.60
C ASN A 37 14.65 -16.95 4.49
N TYR A 38 14.28 -15.71 4.83
CA TYR A 38 14.12 -14.61 3.85
C TYR A 38 15.37 -14.37 2.99
N PRO A 39 16.60 -14.31 3.56
CA PRO A 39 17.80 -14.06 2.75
C PRO A 39 18.07 -15.15 1.70
N ASN A 40 17.85 -16.41 2.04
CA ASN A 40 18.08 -17.54 1.14
C ASN A 40 17.03 -17.59 0.03
N ILE A 41 15.74 -17.41 0.38
CA ILE A 41 14.65 -17.35 -0.60
C ILE A 41 14.88 -16.20 -1.59
N LEU A 42 15.33 -15.03 -1.11
CA LEU A 42 15.64 -13.90 -1.97
C LEU A 42 16.80 -14.22 -2.92
N GLU A 43 17.85 -14.86 -2.45
CA GLU A 43 19.00 -15.29 -3.27
C GLU A 43 18.58 -16.28 -4.35
N GLU A 44 17.82 -17.33 -3.98
CA GLU A 44 17.22 -18.29 -4.93
C GLU A 44 16.36 -17.61 -6.02
N GLU A 45 15.58 -16.59 -5.64
CA GLU A 45 14.76 -15.85 -6.61
C GLU A 45 15.61 -14.98 -7.53
N LEU A 46 16.70 -14.40 -7.06
CA LEU A 46 17.57 -13.55 -7.85
C LEU A 46 18.47 -14.37 -8.81
N THR A 47 18.94 -15.56 -8.43
CA THR A 47 19.73 -16.44 -9.31
C THR A 47 18.96 -16.91 -10.54
N LYS A 48 17.63 -16.95 -10.47
CA LYS A 48 16.79 -17.21 -11.67
C LYS A 48 16.94 -16.16 -12.77
N LEU A 49 17.62 -15.05 -12.48
CA LEU A 49 17.82 -13.91 -13.39
C LEU A 49 19.23 -13.84 -13.95
N ASP A 50 20.12 -14.79 -13.61
CA ASP A 50 21.52 -14.78 -14.03
C ASP A 50 21.68 -14.71 -15.56
N SER A 51 20.85 -15.46 -16.31
CA SER A 51 20.84 -15.44 -17.79
C SER A 51 20.36 -14.10 -18.41
N TYR A 52 19.88 -13.18 -17.58
CA TYR A 52 19.41 -11.85 -18.00
C TYR A 52 20.32 -10.72 -17.49
N GLN A 53 21.36 -11.02 -16.74
CA GLN A 53 22.18 -10.01 -16.06
C GLN A 53 22.67 -8.93 -17.03
N ASP A 54 23.26 -9.31 -18.17
CA ASP A 54 23.78 -8.38 -19.17
C ASP A 54 22.70 -7.59 -19.92
N LYS A 55 21.44 -8.00 -19.82
CA LYS A 55 20.29 -7.37 -20.47
C LYS A 55 19.53 -6.41 -19.55
N ILE A 56 19.79 -6.46 -18.24
CA ILE A 56 19.15 -5.57 -17.27
C ILE A 56 19.89 -4.23 -17.25
N SER A 57 19.18 -3.15 -17.62
CA SER A 57 19.72 -1.78 -17.64
C SER A 57 19.52 -1.04 -16.32
N VAL A 58 18.48 -1.40 -15.54
CA VAL A 58 18.13 -0.77 -14.27
C VAL A 58 17.30 -1.69 -13.39
N ILE A 59 17.45 -1.56 -12.07
CA ILE A 59 16.66 -2.30 -11.07
C ILE A 59 15.83 -1.31 -10.26
N GLY A 60 14.50 -1.50 -10.25
CA GLY A 60 13.56 -0.77 -9.41
C GLY A 60 13.24 -1.52 -8.13
N HIS A 61 13.21 -0.81 -7.02
CA HIS A 61 12.82 -1.35 -5.72
C HIS A 61 11.60 -0.65 -5.18
N ARG A 62 10.58 -1.40 -4.80
CA ARG A 62 9.55 -0.86 -3.93
C ARG A 62 10.16 -0.59 -2.55
N PHE A 63 9.89 0.60 -2.02
CA PHE A 63 10.26 0.99 -0.67
C PHE A 63 9.02 1.57 0.04
N VAL A 64 8.64 0.98 1.19
CA VAL A 64 7.33 1.30 1.77
C VAL A 64 7.28 2.72 2.33
N HIS A 65 8.28 3.15 3.08
CA HIS A 65 8.24 4.46 3.74
C HIS A 65 9.44 5.32 3.39
N GLY A 66 9.22 6.37 2.58
CA GLY A 66 10.25 7.31 2.14
C GLY A 66 10.54 8.45 3.12
N GLY A 67 9.80 8.57 4.23
CA GLY A 67 9.91 9.72 5.13
C GLY A 67 9.53 11.03 4.42
N GLU A 68 10.04 12.15 4.92
CA GLU A 68 9.82 13.47 4.32
C GLU A 68 10.75 13.76 3.15
N ASN A 69 11.92 13.12 3.11
CA ASN A 69 12.99 13.45 2.18
C ASN A 69 12.83 12.78 0.82
N PHE A 70 12.17 11.62 0.76
CA PHE A 70 12.06 10.85 -0.48
C PHE A 70 10.66 10.99 -1.09
N ARG A 71 10.49 12.06 -1.87
CA ARG A 71 9.21 12.46 -2.49
C ARG A 71 9.11 12.11 -3.98
N LYS A 72 10.12 11.42 -4.53
CA LYS A 72 10.21 10.99 -5.93
C LYS A 72 11.11 9.76 -6.03
N PRO A 73 11.04 8.99 -7.13
CA PRO A 73 11.97 7.88 -7.35
C PRO A 73 13.42 8.36 -7.24
N THR A 74 14.24 7.61 -6.53
CA THR A 74 15.60 8.05 -6.15
C THR A 74 16.64 6.99 -6.47
N LYS A 75 17.72 7.39 -7.19
CA LYS A 75 18.88 6.51 -7.47
C LYS A 75 19.59 6.17 -6.17
N ILE A 76 19.86 4.88 -5.97
CA ILE A 76 20.45 4.36 -4.75
C ILE A 76 21.97 4.44 -4.83
N THR A 77 22.54 5.47 -4.21
CA THR A 77 23.98 5.61 -3.94
C THR A 77 24.31 5.11 -2.53
N PRO A 78 25.61 4.97 -2.16
CA PRO A 78 25.99 4.65 -0.78
C PRO A 78 25.43 5.63 0.26
N ALA A 79 25.43 6.94 -0.06
CA ALA A 79 24.85 7.98 0.79
C ALA A 79 23.33 7.80 0.95
N ILE A 80 22.60 7.60 -0.15
CA ILE A 80 21.16 7.34 -0.11
C ILE A 80 20.84 6.07 0.66
N LEU A 81 21.61 5.01 0.50
CA LEU A 81 21.40 3.77 1.26
C LEU A 81 21.57 3.98 2.78
N LYS A 82 22.48 4.87 3.20
CA LYS A 82 22.63 5.28 4.61
C LYS A 82 21.38 5.99 5.12
N GLU A 83 20.81 6.92 4.33
CA GLU A 83 19.58 7.63 4.69
C GLU A 83 18.37 6.67 4.72
N LEU A 84 18.23 5.78 3.74
CA LEU A 84 17.14 4.78 3.73
C LEU A 84 17.17 3.87 4.98
N ARG A 85 18.36 3.55 5.53
CA ARG A 85 18.46 2.77 6.78
C ARG A 85 17.86 3.49 7.97
N LYS A 86 17.98 4.82 8.04
CA LYS A 86 17.39 5.63 9.12
C LYS A 86 15.87 5.53 9.14
N LEU A 87 15.24 5.27 7.99
CA LEU A 87 13.79 5.15 7.85
C LEU A 87 13.23 3.81 8.35
N ASN A 88 14.08 2.86 8.77
CA ASN A 88 13.60 1.60 9.37
C ASN A 88 12.73 1.84 10.61
N LYS A 89 13.03 2.88 11.38
CA LYS A 89 12.23 3.26 12.55
C LYS A 89 10.80 3.68 12.23
N LEU A 90 10.55 4.20 11.01
CA LEU A 90 9.22 4.64 10.57
C LEU A 90 8.35 3.47 10.05
N ALA A 91 8.97 2.42 9.53
CA ALA A 91 8.28 1.23 9.04
C ALA A 91 9.08 -0.04 9.38
N PRO A 92 9.22 -0.40 10.68
CA PRO A 92 10.08 -1.50 11.13
C PRO A 92 9.62 -2.87 10.63
N LEU A 93 8.36 -3.00 10.25
CA LEU A 93 7.78 -4.24 9.72
C LEU A 93 7.98 -4.39 8.19
N HIS A 94 8.47 -3.35 7.48
CA HIS A 94 8.53 -3.32 6.02
C HIS A 94 9.91 -2.90 5.49
N ASN A 95 10.40 -1.72 5.85
CA ASN A 95 11.64 -1.15 5.31
C ASN A 95 12.88 -2.06 5.46
N PRO A 96 13.07 -2.82 6.55
CA PRO A 96 14.21 -3.75 6.65
C PRO A 96 14.25 -4.80 5.54
N PHE A 97 13.09 -5.31 5.10
CA PHE A 97 13.00 -6.28 3.99
C PHE A 97 13.28 -5.61 2.64
N ASN A 98 12.80 -4.39 2.44
CA ASN A 98 13.12 -3.61 1.23
C ASN A 98 14.62 -3.35 1.13
N LEU A 99 15.27 -2.96 2.24
CA LEU A 99 16.73 -2.79 2.31
C LEU A 99 17.51 -4.08 2.06
N LEU A 100 17.01 -5.22 2.55
CA LEU A 100 17.62 -6.51 2.28
C LEU A 100 17.57 -6.82 0.77
N GLY A 101 16.45 -6.56 0.11
CA GLY A 101 16.30 -6.66 -1.34
C GLY A 101 17.34 -5.82 -2.08
N ILE A 102 17.48 -4.55 -1.71
CA ILE A 102 18.48 -3.63 -2.29
C ILE A 102 19.90 -4.16 -2.09
N LYS A 103 20.25 -4.57 -0.87
CA LYS A 103 21.60 -5.04 -0.56
C LYS A 103 21.99 -6.32 -1.32
N LYS A 104 21.07 -7.30 -1.35
CA LYS A 104 21.31 -8.58 -2.06
C LYS A 104 21.41 -8.37 -3.56
N SER A 105 20.46 -7.62 -4.15
CA SER A 105 20.52 -7.32 -5.59
C SER A 105 21.78 -6.50 -5.96
N LYS A 106 22.24 -5.58 -5.09
CA LYS A 106 23.48 -4.83 -5.35
C LYS A 106 24.72 -5.72 -5.30
N LYS A 107 24.70 -6.79 -4.50
CA LYS A 107 25.79 -7.78 -4.47
C LYS A 107 25.84 -8.60 -5.77
N ILE A 108 24.69 -9.03 -6.28
CA ILE A 108 24.57 -9.86 -7.48
C ILE A 108 24.74 -9.01 -8.76
N PHE A 109 24.05 -7.87 -8.82
CA PHE A 109 24.03 -6.97 -9.97
C PHE A 109 24.82 -5.68 -9.68
N SER A 110 26.11 -5.81 -9.36
CA SER A 110 26.94 -4.72 -8.80
C SER A 110 27.07 -3.49 -9.71
N LYS A 111 27.10 -3.68 -11.04
CA LYS A 111 27.25 -2.62 -12.04
C LYS A 111 25.92 -1.97 -12.45
N ILE A 112 24.78 -2.58 -12.11
CA ILE A 112 23.47 -2.13 -12.57
C ILE A 112 22.96 -1.03 -11.65
N PRO A 113 22.52 0.13 -12.17
CA PRO A 113 21.91 1.20 -11.37
C PRO A 113 20.62 0.74 -10.72
N GLN A 114 20.39 1.17 -9.48
CA GLN A 114 19.22 0.80 -8.70
C GLN A 114 18.46 2.04 -8.27
N ILE A 115 17.13 1.98 -8.30
CA ILE A 115 16.21 3.09 -8.02
C ILE A 115 15.19 2.63 -6.99
N ALA A 116 15.03 3.39 -5.90
CA ALA A 116 13.96 3.22 -4.94
C ALA A 116 12.71 4.01 -5.36
N VAL A 117 11.53 3.38 -5.30
CA VAL A 117 10.23 3.98 -5.55
C VAL A 117 9.37 3.79 -4.30
N PHE A 118 8.76 4.86 -3.80
CA PHE A 118 8.18 4.90 -2.46
C PHE A 118 6.66 4.84 -2.48
N ASP A 119 6.06 4.01 -1.59
CA ASP A 119 4.60 3.99 -1.42
C ASP A 119 4.07 5.35 -0.92
N THR A 120 4.89 6.09 -0.17
CA THR A 120 4.52 7.42 0.37
C THR A 120 4.65 8.55 -0.65
N GLU A 121 5.26 8.33 -1.81
CA GLU A 121 5.53 9.35 -2.82
C GLU A 121 4.26 10.04 -3.33
N PHE A 122 3.22 9.29 -3.61
CA PHE A 122 1.95 9.82 -4.14
C PHE A 122 1.29 10.83 -3.20
N TYR A 123 1.62 10.75 -1.90
CA TYR A 123 1.09 11.60 -0.83
C TYR A 123 2.04 12.75 -0.43
N SER A 124 3.15 12.92 -1.15
CA SER A 124 4.15 13.94 -0.82
C SER A 124 3.62 15.37 -0.92
N ARG A 125 2.49 15.57 -1.63
CA ARG A 125 1.82 16.86 -1.87
C ARG A 125 0.40 16.88 -1.30
N LEU A 126 0.14 16.17 -0.21
CA LEU A 126 -1.12 16.31 0.51
C LEU A 126 -1.28 17.75 1.01
N PRO A 127 -2.49 18.35 0.97
CA PRO A 127 -2.75 19.64 1.57
C PRO A 127 -2.57 19.60 3.10
N GLU A 128 -2.24 20.74 3.70
CA GLU A 128 -1.86 20.82 5.11
C GLU A 128 -2.95 20.33 6.05
N GLU A 129 -4.18 20.66 5.78
CA GLU A 129 -5.36 20.24 6.53
C GLU A 129 -5.57 18.73 6.52
N SER A 130 -5.01 17.99 5.57
CA SER A 130 -5.13 16.53 5.50
C SER A 130 -3.92 15.79 6.09
N TYR A 131 -2.73 16.41 6.15
CA TYR A 131 -1.55 15.70 6.65
C TYR A 131 -1.11 16.09 8.07
N ILE A 132 -1.50 17.26 8.57
CA ILE A 132 -1.15 17.69 9.93
C ILE A 132 -2.04 16.98 10.95
N TYR A 133 -1.43 16.45 12.00
CA TYR A 133 -2.16 16.00 13.18
C TYR A 133 -2.40 17.16 14.14
N PRO A 134 -3.58 17.26 14.78
CA PRO A 134 -3.93 18.34 15.71
C PRO A 134 -3.23 18.16 17.06
N LEU A 135 -1.91 18.10 17.03
CA LEU A 135 -1.02 18.08 18.20
C LEU A 135 -0.24 19.39 18.27
N PRO A 136 0.32 19.76 19.43
CA PRO A 136 1.17 20.94 19.53
C PRO A 136 2.25 20.92 18.45
N GLN A 137 2.42 22.02 17.72
CA GLN A 137 3.35 22.09 16.58
C GLN A 137 4.79 21.70 16.95
N LYS A 138 5.24 22.02 18.16
CA LYS A 138 6.56 21.63 18.68
C LYS A 138 6.71 20.10 18.70
N ILE A 139 5.64 19.36 19.07
CA ILE A 139 5.62 17.90 19.11
C ILE A 139 5.66 17.33 17.69
N ASN A 140 4.78 17.83 16.80
CA ASN A 140 4.78 17.40 15.41
C ASN A 140 6.15 17.58 14.74
N LYS A 141 6.78 18.75 14.91
CA LYS A 141 8.12 19.04 14.37
C LYS A 141 9.20 18.15 14.98
N LYS A 142 9.22 17.99 16.31
CA LYS A 142 10.23 17.20 17.03
C LYS A 142 10.26 15.74 16.58
N PHE A 143 9.08 15.14 16.35
CA PHE A 143 8.95 13.72 16.03
C PHE A 143 8.63 13.44 14.55
N GLY A 144 8.44 14.47 13.73
CA GLY A 144 8.08 14.34 12.32
C GLY A 144 6.69 13.73 12.13
N PHE A 145 5.73 14.02 13.04
CA PHE A 145 4.39 13.49 12.96
C PHE A 145 3.61 14.19 11.86
N ARG A 146 3.24 13.41 10.87
CA ARG A 146 2.34 13.82 9.79
C ARG A 146 1.69 12.58 9.17
N ARG A 147 0.59 12.76 8.45
CA ARG A 147 0.06 11.70 7.58
C ARG A 147 1.00 11.51 6.39
N PHE A 148 1.54 10.31 6.22
CA PHE A 148 2.35 9.92 5.07
C PHE A 148 1.54 9.22 3.99
N GLY A 149 0.56 8.39 4.39
CA GLY A 149 -0.18 7.54 3.48
C GLY A 149 0.68 6.38 2.93
N PHE A 150 0.03 5.31 2.51
CA PHE A 150 0.69 4.10 2.00
C PHE A 150 -0.10 3.50 0.85
N HIS A 151 0.43 2.46 0.19
CA HIS A 151 -0.09 1.91 -1.05
C HIS A 151 -0.16 2.94 -2.19
N GLY A 152 0.59 4.03 -2.12
CA GLY A 152 0.52 5.12 -3.10
C GLY A 152 0.84 4.68 -4.52
N ILE A 153 1.79 3.74 -4.69
CA ILE A 153 2.10 3.14 -5.98
C ILE A 153 0.85 2.48 -6.60
N SER A 154 0.10 1.72 -5.78
CA SER A 154 -1.13 1.07 -6.21
C SER A 154 -2.25 2.08 -6.50
N HIS A 155 -2.48 3.04 -5.59
CA HIS A 155 -3.54 4.05 -5.74
C HIS A 155 -3.33 4.92 -6.98
N GLU A 156 -2.12 5.40 -7.22
CA GLU A 156 -1.79 6.18 -8.42
C GLU A 156 -1.96 5.36 -9.70
N TYR A 157 -1.45 4.14 -9.70
CA TYR A 157 -1.54 3.24 -10.85
C TYR A 157 -3.00 3.02 -11.27
N VAL A 158 -3.85 2.54 -10.36
CA VAL A 158 -5.25 2.23 -10.73
C VAL A 158 -6.06 3.48 -11.06
N ALA A 159 -5.73 4.63 -10.49
CA ALA A 159 -6.39 5.89 -10.81
C ALA A 159 -6.07 6.36 -12.24
N ARG A 160 -4.82 6.21 -12.69
CA ARG A 160 -4.41 6.49 -14.07
C ARG A 160 -5.03 5.51 -15.06
N GLU A 161 -4.97 4.20 -14.79
CA GLU A 161 -5.61 3.17 -15.61
C GLU A 161 -7.14 3.43 -15.71
N GLY A 162 -7.79 3.80 -14.61
CA GLY A 162 -9.22 4.14 -14.62
C GLY A 162 -9.53 5.36 -15.47
N ALA A 163 -8.67 6.38 -15.46
CA ALA A 163 -8.81 7.55 -16.33
C ALA A 163 -8.66 7.17 -17.80
N GLU A 164 -7.71 6.30 -18.15
CA GLU A 164 -7.52 5.76 -19.49
C GLU A 164 -8.75 4.96 -19.97
N ILE A 165 -9.31 4.09 -19.10
CA ILE A 165 -10.53 3.32 -19.41
C ILE A 165 -11.70 4.26 -19.70
N LEU A 166 -11.85 5.35 -18.94
CA LEU A 166 -12.90 6.35 -19.18
C LEU A 166 -12.57 7.29 -20.36
N LYS A 167 -11.39 7.21 -20.94
CA LYS A 167 -10.89 8.13 -21.98
C LYS A 167 -10.99 9.61 -21.55
N LYS A 168 -10.71 9.88 -20.27
CA LYS A 168 -10.77 11.23 -19.69
C LYS A 168 -9.41 11.64 -19.11
N PRO A 169 -9.01 12.90 -19.21
CA PRO A 169 -7.76 13.37 -18.62
C PRO A 169 -7.75 13.15 -17.09
N PHE A 170 -6.72 12.47 -16.57
CA PHE A 170 -6.58 12.17 -15.15
C PHE A 170 -6.73 13.41 -14.26
N LYS A 171 -6.19 14.56 -14.68
CA LYS A 171 -6.28 15.82 -13.96
C LYS A 171 -7.69 16.42 -13.87
N LYS A 172 -8.64 15.99 -14.70
CA LYS A 172 -10.02 16.49 -14.68
C LYS A 172 -10.99 15.62 -13.86
N LEU A 173 -10.51 14.52 -13.31
CA LEU A 173 -11.33 13.57 -12.58
C LEU A 173 -11.23 13.76 -11.06
N LYS A 174 -12.37 13.59 -10.38
CA LYS A 174 -12.49 13.38 -8.94
C LYS A 174 -12.60 11.88 -8.72
N ILE A 175 -11.60 11.26 -8.08
CA ILE A 175 -11.47 9.81 -8.00
C ILE A 175 -11.35 9.38 -6.54
N ILE A 176 -12.06 8.32 -6.18
CA ILE A 176 -11.85 7.59 -4.92
C ILE A 176 -11.30 6.21 -5.28
N THR A 177 -10.18 5.83 -4.70
CA THR A 177 -9.59 4.50 -4.89
C THR A 177 -9.59 3.72 -3.59
N CYS A 178 -10.09 2.49 -3.61
CA CYS A 178 -10.17 1.58 -2.47
C CYS A 178 -9.22 0.41 -2.71
N HIS A 179 -8.03 0.43 -2.10
CA HIS A 179 -7.12 -0.72 -2.09
C HIS A 179 -7.52 -1.63 -0.95
N LEU A 180 -8.13 -2.78 -1.26
CA LEU A 180 -8.67 -3.73 -0.30
C LEU A 180 -8.00 -5.10 -0.47
N GLY A 181 -7.14 -5.42 0.47
CA GLY A 181 -6.39 -6.68 0.55
C GLY A 181 -6.21 -7.14 2.00
N GLY A 182 -5.08 -7.74 2.34
CA GLY A 182 -4.68 -8.00 3.73
C GLY A 182 -4.49 -6.69 4.50
N GLY A 183 -3.80 -5.71 3.89
CA GLY A 183 -3.89 -4.30 4.22
C GLY A 183 -5.01 -3.63 3.43
N ALA A 184 -5.58 -2.54 3.96
CA ALA A 184 -6.65 -1.80 3.30
C ALA A 184 -6.46 -0.28 3.48
N SER A 185 -6.69 0.47 2.40
CA SER A 185 -6.66 1.94 2.41
C SER A 185 -7.59 2.53 1.36
N ILE A 186 -8.01 3.77 1.57
CA ILE A 186 -8.79 4.56 0.62
C ILE A 186 -8.05 5.88 0.40
N THR A 187 -8.11 6.39 -0.83
CA THR A 187 -7.48 7.67 -1.20
C THR A 187 -8.44 8.50 -2.03
N ALA A 188 -8.54 9.78 -1.68
CA ALA A 188 -9.24 10.82 -2.45
C ALA A 188 -8.25 11.50 -3.40
N ILE A 189 -8.61 11.61 -4.68
CA ILE A 189 -7.74 12.15 -5.73
C ILE A 189 -8.48 13.25 -6.49
N LYS A 190 -7.86 14.43 -6.61
CA LYS A 190 -8.38 15.59 -7.35
C LYS A 190 -7.22 16.27 -8.08
N ASN A 191 -7.47 16.77 -9.27
CA ASN A 191 -6.46 17.46 -10.09
C ASN A 191 -5.19 16.61 -10.33
N GLY A 192 -5.36 15.28 -10.43
CA GLY A 192 -4.26 14.35 -10.69
C GLY A 192 -3.34 14.06 -9.49
N ARG A 193 -3.71 14.44 -8.26
CA ARG A 193 -2.94 14.22 -7.05
C ARG A 193 -3.82 13.76 -5.89
N ALA A 194 -3.26 13.00 -4.96
CA ALA A 194 -3.93 12.69 -3.71
C ALA A 194 -4.18 13.96 -2.91
N ILE A 195 -5.39 14.10 -2.35
CA ILE A 195 -5.76 15.19 -1.44
C ILE A 195 -6.03 14.68 -0.04
N ASP A 196 -6.34 13.39 0.13
CA ASP A 196 -6.43 12.72 1.42
C ASP A 196 -6.23 11.21 1.24
N THR A 197 -5.91 10.52 2.34
CA THR A 197 -5.80 9.06 2.39
C THR A 197 -6.06 8.55 3.80
N SER A 198 -6.62 7.35 3.92
CA SER A 198 -7.01 6.78 5.22
C SER A 198 -5.83 6.35 6.09
N MET A 199 -4.73 5.86 5.53
CA MET A 199 -3.54 5.53 6.31
C MET A 199 -2.82 6.80 6.77
N GLY A 200 -2.28 6.76 7.99
CA GLY A 200 -1.76 7.92 8.67
C GLY A 200 -0.23 8.05 8.68
N PHE A 201 0.31 8.33 9.86
CA PHE A 201 1.75 8.31 10.16
C PHE A 201 2.32 6.90 9.94
N THR A 202 1.55 5.87 10.27
CA THR A 202 1.85 4.46 10.04
C THR A 202 0.75 3.81 9.18
N PRO A 203 0.97 2.60 8.64
CA PRO A 203 -0.07 1.83 7.96
C PRO A 203 -1.12 1.22 8.91
N LEU A 204 -1.15 1.59 10.19
CA LEU A 204 -2.09 1.08 11.18
C LEU A 204 -3.42 1.84 11.17
N ALA A 205 -3.37 3.17 10.98
CA ALA A 205 -4.55 4.03 10.95
C ALA A 205 -5.43 3.79 9.72
N GLY A 206 -6.67 4.25 9.78
CA GLY A 206 -7.65 4.18 8.70
C GLY A 206 -8.58 2.98 8.83
N LEU A 207 -8.80 2.28 7.74
CA LEU A 207 -9.71 1.14 7.70
C LEU A 207 -9.26 0.01 8.62
N MET A 208 -10.23 -0.66 9.26
CA MET A 208 -10.01 -1.99 9.81
C MET A 208 -9.49 -2.92 8.70
N MET A 209 -8.48 -3.74 9.01
CA MET A 209 -7.84 -4.63 8.04
C MET A 209 -8.00 -6.09 8.46
N MET A 210 -7.34 -7.03 7.81
CA MET A 210 -7.46 -8.43 8.19
C MET A 210 -6.95 -8.68 9.62
N THR A 211 -5.85 -8.02 10.03
CA THR A 211 -5.22 -8.19 11.35
C THR A 211 -4.98 -6.88 12.10
N ARG A 212 -5.14 -5.70 11.46
CA ARG A 212 -4.92 -4.39 12.05
C ARG A 212 -6.24 -3.76 12.47
N CYS A 213 -6.22 -3.06 13.61
CA CYS A 213 -7.42 -2.44 14.16
C CYS A 213 -8.01 -1.33 13.26
N GLY A 214 -7.18 -0.58 12.53
CA GLY A 214 -7.58 0.66 11.88
C GLY A 214 -7.76 1.79 12.90
N ASP A 215 -8.66 2.73 12.61
CA ASP A 215 -8.97 3.83 13.53
C ASP A 215 -9.54 3.29 14.84
N ILE A 216 -8.96 3.75 15.94
CA ILE A 216 -9.31 3.39 17.30
C ILE A 216 -9.22 4.64 18.18
N ASP A 217 -10.03 4.70 19.22
CA ASP A 217 -9.93 5.76 20.22
C ASP A 217 -8.56 5.71 20.91
N PRO A 218 -7.80 6.81 20.93
CA PRO A 218 -6.51 6.88 21.63
C PRO A 218 -6.62 6.53 23.11
N GLY A 219 -7.76 6.80 23.76
CA GLY A 219 -8.01 6.42 25.15
C GLY A 219 -7.91 4.92 25.38
N ILE A 220 -8.39 4.10 24.44
CA ILE A 220 -8.23 2.64 24.49
C ILE A 220 -6.75 2.25 24.43
N VAL A 221 -5.96 2.91 23.58
CA VAL A 221 -4.52 2.63 23.47
C VAL A 221 -3.79 2.95 24.77
N LEU A 222 -4.11 4.10 25.37
CA LEU A 222 -3.55 4.50 26.67
C LEU A 222 -3.92 3.52 27.77
N GLU A 223 -5.17 3.05 27.82
CA GLU A 223 -5.61 2.06 28.79
C GLU A 223 -4.91 0.70 28.63
N LEU A 224 -4.75 0.25 27.38
CA LEU A 224 -3.97 -0.95 27.08
C LEU A 224 -2.51 -0.84 27.52
N CYS A 225 -1.88 0.32 27.37
CA CYS A 225 -0.50 0.57 27.77
C CYS A 225 -0.30 0.57 29.31
N LYS A 226 -1.36 0.81 30.10
CA LYS A 226 -1.31 0.65 31.56
C LYS A 226 -1.25 -0.82 31.99
N ASN A 227 -1.88 -1.71 31.22
CA ASN A 227 -2.04 -3.12 31.56
C ASN A 227 -1.05 -4.04 30.82
N PHE A 228 -0.48 -3.59 29.69
CA PHE A 228 0.43 -4.37 28.85
C PHE A 228 1.65 -3.56 28.44
N SER A 229 2.76 -4.22 28.15
CA SER A 229 3.92 -3.55 27.57
C SER A 229 3.58 -2.94 26.20
N VAL A 230 4.21 -1.81 25.87
CA VAL A 230 4.04 -1.14 24.56
C VAL A 230 4.24 -2.12 23.38
N LYS A 231 5.22 -3.03 23.50
CA LYS A 231 5.46 -4.07 22.47
C LYS A 231 4.27 -5.03 22.33
N LYS A 232 3.62 -5.41 23.45
CA LYS A 232 2.43 -6.27 23.41
C LYS A 232 1.24 -5.53 22.81
N VAL A 233 1.07 -4.24 23.13
CA VAL A 233 0.02 -3.40 22.54
C VAL A 233 0.25 -3.24 21.04
N GLU A 234 1.47 -2.99 20.60
CA GLU A 234 1.83 -2.93 19.18
C GLU A 234 1.48 -4.24 18.46
N GLN A 235 1.81 -5.39 19.05
CA GLN A 235 1.47 -6.70 18.50
C GLN A 235 -0.04 -6.90 18.41
N LEU A 236 -0.80 -6.56 19.45
CA LEU A 236 -2.25 -6.65 19.50
C LEU A 236 -2.88 -5.86 18.34
N LEU A 237 -2.52 -4.58 18.22
CA LEU A 237 -3.13 -3.67 17.24
C LEU A 237 -2.78 -4.02 15.79
N ASN A 238 -1.59 -4.56 15.52
CA ASN A 238 -1.13 -4.88 14.16
C ASN A 238 -1.46 -6.30 13.70
N PHE A 239 -1.52 -7.31 14.61
CA PHE A 239 -1.54 -8.71 14.21
C PHE A 239 -2.67 -9.54 14.82
N GLU A 240 -3.31 -9.03 15.86
CA GLU A 240 -4.34 -9.76 16.61
C GLU A 240 -5.72 -9.09 16.57
N SER A 241 -5.81 -7.92 15.95
CA SER A 241 -7.01 -7.09 15.80
C SER A 241 -7.69 -7.26 14.44
N GLY A 242 -8.49 -6.29 14.04
CA GLY A 242 -9.18 -6.27 12.75
C GLY A 242 -10.23 -7.37 12.62
N ILE A 243 -10.41 -7.89 11.42
CA ILE A 243 -11.34 -8.99 11.15
C ILE A 243 -10.97 -10.22 12.00
N LYS A 244 -9.67 -10.52 12.10
CA LYS A 244 -9.17 -11.62 12.92
C LYS A 244 -9.56 -11.47 14.38
N GLY A 245 -9.40 -10.29 14.96
CA GLY A 245 -9.77 -10.04 16.36
C GLY A 245 -11.24 -10.30 16.67
N ILE A 246 -12.12 -10.10 15.68
CA ILE A 246 -13.57 -10.28 15.85
C ILE A 246 -14.02 -11.73 15.59
N CYS A 247 -13.49 -12.39 14.54
CA CYS A 247 -13.99 -13.70 14.11
C CYS A 247 -12.93 -14.82 14.04
N GLY A 248 -11.70 -14.53 14.46
CA GLY A 248 -10.62 -15.53 14.52
C GLY A 248 -9.94 -15.85 13.19
N ASP A 249 -10.33 -15.21 12.08
CA ASP A 249 -9.75 -15.46 10.76
C ASP A 249 -9.20 -14.18 10.11
N ASP A 250 -8.02 -14.30 9.49
CA ASP A 250 -7.34 -13.25 8.73
C ASP A 250 -7.41 -13.45 7.21
N ASN A 251 -8.27 -14.35 6.75
CA ASN A 251 -8.47 -14.63 5.33
C ASN A 251 -9.94 -14.40 4.94
N MET A 252 -10.19 -13.43 4.05
CA MET A 252 -11.54 -13.06 3.64
C MET A 252 -12.33 -14.23 3.01
N LEU A 253 -11.69 -15.16 2.30
CA LEU A 253 -12.38 -16.32 1.75
C LEU A 253 -12.89 -17.26 2.86
N LYS A 254 -12.09 -17.44 3.92
CA LYS A 254 -12.53 -18.21 5.10
C LYS A 254 -13.67 -17.51 5.83
N VAL A 255 -13.57 -16.17 6.01
CA VAL A 255 -14.65 -15.36 6.61
C VAL A 255 -15.95 -15.52 5.82
N LEU A 256 -15.92 -15.42 4.49
CA LEU A 256 -17.10 -15.61 3.65
C LEU A 256 -17.67 -17.04 3.74
N LYS A 257 -16.81 -18.06 3.88
CA LYS A 257 -17.26 -19.46 4.11
C LYS A 257 -17.95 -19.59 5.48
N LYS A 258 -17.42 -18.98 6.56
CA LYS A 258 -18.07 -18.95 7.88
C LYS A 258 -19.42 -18.27 7.83
N ILE A 259 -19.56 -17.16 7.10
CA ILE A 259 -20.83 -16.45 6.92
C ILE A 259 -21.88 -17.34 6.25
N LYS A 260 -21.51 -18.15 5.23
CA LYS A 260 -22.38 -19.13 4.61
C LYS A 260 -22.89 -20.18 5.62
N LYS A 261 -22.05 -20.52 6.62
CA LYS A 261 -22.39 -21.40 7.75
C LYS A 261 -23.11 -20.68 8.89
N ARG A 262 -23.64 -19.46 8.65
CA ARG A 262 -24.39 -18.64 9.62
C ARG A 262 -23.59 -18.16 10.84
N ASP A 263 -22.25 -18.16 10.78
CA ASP A 263 -21.37 -17.66 11.85
C ASP A 263 -21.67 -16.15 12.12
N LYS A 264 -22.13 -15.86 13.33
CA LYS A 264 -22.53 -14.50 13.76
C LYS A 264 -21.32 -13.55 13.86
N LYS A 265 -20.16 -14.03 14.37
CA LYS A 265 -18.93 -13.22 14.54
C LYS A 265 -18.35 -12.85 13.18
N ALA A 266 -18.27 -13.79 12.23
CA ALA A 266 -17.80 -13.51 10.87
C ALA A 266 -18.72 -12.52 10.14
N ARG A 267 -20.03 -12.63 10.33
CA ARG A 267 -21.01 -11.67 9.78
C ARG A 267 -20.82 -10.27 10.37
N LEU A 268 -20.63 -10.18 11.69
CA LEU A 268 -20.37 -8.91 12.38
C LEU A 268 -19.08 -8.27 11.89
N ALA A 269 -17.99 -9.04 11.83
CA ALA A 269 -16.69 -8.56 11.35
C ALA A 269 -16.78 -7.95 9.93
N LEU A 270 -17.48 -8.65 9.02
CA LEU A 270 -17.67 -8.15 7.65
C LEU A 270 -18.57 -6.90 7.63
N LYS A 271 -19.62 -6.83 8.47
CA LYS A 271 -20.46 -5.63 8.57
C LYS A 271 -19.68 -4.40 9.02
N ILE A 272 -18.87 -4.53 10.08
CA ILE A 272 -18.01 -3.44 10.58
C ILE A 272 -17.04 -2.98 9.49
N TRP A 273 -16.39 -3.91 8.80
CA TRP A 273 -15.45 -3.62 7.75
C TRP A 273 -16.09 -2.86 6.57
N VAL A 274 -17.24 -3.33 6.09
CA VAL A 274 -18.00 -2.66 5.02
C VAL A 274 -18.46 -1.26 5.47
N TYR A 275 -18.96 -1.13 6.70
CA TYR A 275 -19.41 0.13 7.26
C TYR A 275 -18.30 1.18 7.31
N GLN A 276 -17.10 0.80 7.75
CA GLN A 276 -15.96 1.73 7.75
C GLN A 276 -15.55 2.16 6.35
N ILE A 277 -15.58 1.25 5.37
CA ILE A 277 -15.29 1.60 3.96
C ILE A 277 -16.34 2.61 3.45
N GLN A 278 -17.62 2.39 3.75
CA GLN A 278 -18.68 3.30 3.37
C GLN A 278 -18.51 4.70 4.00
N LYS A 279 -18.14 4.77 5.29
CA LYS A 279 -17.82 6.05 5.96
C LYS A 279 -16.71 6.81 5.23
N TYR A 280 -15.61 6.15 4.89
CA TYR A 280 -14.51 6.78 4.17
C TYR A 280 -14.88 7.19 2.75
N ILE A 281 -15.67 6.39 2.03
CA ILE A 281 -16.19 6.79 0.71
C ILE A 281 -17.05 8.04 0.85
N GLY A 282 -17.97 8.10 1.82
CA GLY A 282 -18.83 9.25 2.08
C GLY A 282 -18.01 10.50 2.43
N ALA A 283 -17.06 10.40 3.34
CA ALA A 283 -16.16 11.49 3.72
C ALA A 283 -15.38 12.03 2.50
N TYR A 284 -14.81 11.14 1.71
CA TYR A 284 -14.03 11.55 0.54
C TYR A 284 -14.89 12.06 -0.62
N PHE A 285 -16.13 11.57 -0.74
CA PHE A 285 -17.10 12.15 -1.67
C PHE A 285 -17.40 13.62 -1.31
N ALA A 286 -17.60 13.90 -0.03
CA ALA A 286 -17.82 15.26 0.46
C ALA A 286 -16.60 16.17 0.23
N ILE A 287 -15.41 15.74 0.62
CA ILE A 287 -14.15 16.50 0.44
C ILE A 287 -13.87 16.81 -1.04
N LEU A 288 -14.16 15.86 -1.92
CA LEU A 288 -14.01 16.04 -3.36
C LEU A 288 -15.09 16.95 -3.97
N GLY A 289 -16.21 17.16 -3.29
CA GLY A 289 -17.40 17.78 -3.86
C GLY A 289 -17.99 16.94 -5.00
N GLY A 290 -18.13 15.63 -4.77
CA GLY A 290 -18.60 14.63 -5.73
C GLY A 290 -17.51 13.65 -6.18
N CYS A 291 -17.88 12.61 -6.92
CA CYS A 291 -16.98 11.58 -7.42
C CYS A 291 -17.30 11.18 -8.85
N ASN A 292 -16.34 11.26 -9.76
CA ASN A 292 -16.51 10.79 -11.13
C ASN A 292 -16.24 9.29 -11.24
N LEU A 293 -15.33 8.78 -10.42
CA LEU A 293 -14.81 7.42 -10.54
C LEU A 293 -14.46 6.84 -9.18
N LEU A 294 -15.09 5.73 -8.81
CA LEU A 294 -14.76 4.89 -7.66
C LEU A 294 -14.06 3.62 -8.15
N ILE A 295 -12.84 3.37 -7.69
CA ILE A 295 -12.06 2.20 -8.11
C ILE A 295 -11.81 1.29 -6.94
N PHE A 296 -12.14 0.01 -7.10
CA PHE A 296 -11.78 -1.06 -6.19
C PHE A 296 -10.55 -1.81 -6.71
N THR A 297 -9.53 -1.96 -5.87
CA THR A 297 -8.31 -2.70 -6.18
C THR A 297 -7.84 -3.55 -4.99
N GLY A 298 -6.69 -4.19 -5.11
CA GLY A 298 -6.23 -5.21 -4.17
C GLY A 298 -6.96 -6.54 -4.33
N ALA A 299 -6.47 -7.57 -3.65
CA ALA A 299 -6.97 -8.94 -3.83
C ALA A 299 -8.47 -9.10 -3.52
N ILE A 300 -8.98 -8.37 -2.51
CA ILE A 300 -10.39 -8.41 -2.11
C ILE A 300 -11.21 -7.43 -2.98
N GLY A 301 -10.73 -6.19 -3.13
CA GLY A 301 -11.45 -5.15 -3.84
C GLY A 301 -11.66 -5.47 -5.32
N ALA A 302 -10.61 -5.85 -6.05
CA ALA A 302 -10.71 -6.26 -7.45
C ALA A 302 -11.32 -7.67 -7.58
N GLY A 303 -11.01 -8.58 -6.63
CA GLY A 303 -11.36 -10.00 -6.74
C GLY A 303 -12.82 -10.35 -6.42
N SER A 304 -13.55 -9.53 -5.65
CA SER A 304 -14.89 -9.92 -5.17
C SER A 304 -15.99 -8.93 -5.56
N ARG A 305 -16.76 -9.27 -6.62
CA ARG A 305 -17.95 -8.51 -7.00
C ARG A 305 -18.97 -8.43 -5.85
N LYS A 306 -19.15 -9.53 -5.11
CA LYS A 306 -20.05 -9.58 -3.95
C LYS A 306 -19.71 -8.52 -2.91
N ILE A 307 -18.44 -8.39 -2.56
CA ILE A 307 -17.98 -7.38 -1.58
C ILE A 307 -18.20 -5.97 -2.13
N ARG A 308 -17.85 -5.70 -3.38
CA ARG A 308 -18.10 -4.39 -3.99
C ARG A 308 -19.59 -4.01 -3.95
N ASN A 309 -20.47 -4.95 -4.30
CA ASN A 309 -21.90 -4.72 -4.23
C ASN A 309 -22.37 -4.43 -2.79
N MET A 310 -21.82 -5.11 -1.78
CA MET A 310 -22.14 -4.81 -0.37
C MET A 310 -21.68 -3.42 0.05
N ILE A 311 -20.50 -2.99 -0.41
CA ILE A 311 -19.97 -1.65 -0.11
C ILE A 311 -20.79 -0.56 -0.80
N CYS A 312 -21.15 -0.75 -2.07
CA CYS A 312 -21.89 0.25 -2.84
C CYS A 312 -23.39 0.27 -2.52
N LYS A 313 -23.92 -0.77 -1.83
CA LYS A 313 -25.33 -0.82 -1.45
C LYS A 313 -25.68 0.35 -0.54
N ASN A 314 -26.79 1.03 -0.82
CA ASN A 314 -27.30 2.17 -0.07
C ASN A 314 -26.38 3.43 -0.07
N LEU A 315 -25.44 3.52 -1.01
CA LEU A 315 -24.64 4.73 -1.24
C LEU A 315 -25.24 5.52 -2.42
N ASP A 316 -26.37 6.18 -2.21
CA ASP A 316 -27.05 6.97 -3.24
C ASP A 316 -26.19 8.08 -3.83
N ILE A 317 -25.21 8.58 -3.07
CA ILE A 317 -24.20 9.53 -3.54
C ILE A 317 -23.43 9.02 -4.76
N LEU A 318 -23.39 7.71 -5.00
CA LEU A 318 -22.67 7.09 -6.12
C LEU A 318 -23.50 6.92 -7.40
N LYS A 319 -24.78 7.36 -7.43
CA LYS A 319 -25.68 7.18 -8.61
C LYS A 319 -25.10 7.68 -9.94
N ARG A 320 -24.26 8.73 -9.90
CA ARG A 320 -23.60 9.32 -11.07
C ARG A 320 -22.10 9.00 -11.14
N THR A 321 -21.62 8.05 -10.35
CA THR A 321 -20.22 7.66 -10.23
C THR A 321 -19.96 6.39 -11.05
N ASN A 322 -18.94 6.40 -11.91
CA ASN A 322 -18.46 5.17 -12.53
C ASN A 322 -17.76 4.30 -11.47
N VAL A 323 -18.11 3.03 -11.41
CA VAL A 323 -17.50 2.09 -10.46
C VAL A 323 -16.71 1.04 -11.23
N LEU A 324 -15.40 1.00 -11.03
CA LEU A 324 -14.49 0.06 -11.68
C LEU A 324 -13.81 -0.88 -10.69
N ALA A 325 -13.44 -2.06 -11.17
CA ALA A 325 -12.58 -3.00 -10.46
C ALA A 325 -11.30 -3.20 -11.30
N ILE A 326 -10.18 -2.69 -10.80
CA ILE A 326 -8.91 -2.71 -11.52
C ILE A 326 -7.87 -3.45 -10.66
N LYS A 327 -7.25 -4.49 -11.20
CA LYS A 327 -6.12 -5.16 -10.52
C LYS A 327 -4.92 -4.24 -10.52
N THR A 328 -4.35 -4.00 -9.34
CA THR A 328 -3.07 -3.28 -9.26
C THR A 328 -1.93 -4.13 -9.81
N ASP A 329 -0.97 -3.47 -10.42
CA ASP A 329 0.32 -4.01 -10.83
C ASP A 329 1.42 -3.06 -10.35
N GLU A 330 1.84 -3.25 -9.09
CA GLU A 330 2.83 -2.37 -8.46
C GLU A 330 4.18 -2.44 -9.17
N GLU A 331 4.57 -3.62 -9.65
CA GLU A 331 5.83 -3.80 -10.38
C GLU A 331 5.81 -3.06 -11.72
N LEU A 332 4.68 -3.10 -12.46
CA LEU A 332 4.51 -2.32 -13.70
C LEU A 332 4.48 -0.82 -13.41
N ALA A 333 3.81 -0.41 -12.33
CA ALA A 333 3.77 0.99 -11.91
C ALA A 333 5.19 1.53 -11.63
N ILE A 334 6.01 0.74 -10.92
CA ILE A 334 7.42 1.07 -10.65
C ILE A 334 8.21 1.15 -11.97
N ALA A 335 8.05 0.17 -12.87
CA ALA A 335 8.72 0.19 -14.17
C ALA A 335 8.34 1.42 -15.01
N LYS A 336 7.06 1.81 -15.04
CA LYS A 336 6.58 3.05 -15.70
C LYS A 336 7.26 4.29 -15.11
N LYS A 337 7.37 4.40 -13.77
CA LYS A 337 8.04 5.53 -13.09
C LYS A 337 9.53 5.60 -13.43
N ILE A 338 10.21 4.46 -13.46
CA ILE A 338 11.66 4.40 -13.77
C ILE A 338 11.92 4.80 -15.22
N LYS A 339 11.13 4.28 -16.16
CA LYS A 339 11.27 4.63 -17.58
C LYS A 339 11.16 6.14 -17.79
N ASN A 340 10.22 6.80 -17.13
CA ASN A 340 10.04 8.26 -17.21
C ASN A 340 11.16 9.09 -16.57
N LEU A 341 12.11 8.48 -15.85
CA LEU A 341 13.31 9.16 -15.35
C LEU A 341 14.47 9.12 -16.36
N SER A 342 14.39 8.20 -17.32
CA SER A 342 15.44 7.98 -18.33
C SER A 342 15.17 8.75 -19.63
N THR A 343 13.98 9.36 -19.72
CA THR A 343 13.57 10.30 -20.78
C THR A 343 13.65 11.74 -20.26
#